data_bf7503274f8c5888475fc16161212d33
#
_entry.id   bf7503274f8c5888475fc16161212d33
#
_cell.length_a   1.000
_cell.length_b   1.000
_cell.length_c   1.000
_cell.angle_alpha   90.00
_cell.angle_beta   90.00
_cell.angle_gamma   90.00
#
_symmetry.space_group_name_H-M   'P 1'
#
loop_
_entity.id
_entity.type
_entity.pdbx_description
1 polymer ?
#
loop_
_entity_poly.entity_id
_entity_poly.type
_entity_poly.pdbx_seq_one_letter_code
_entity_poly.pdbx_strand_id
1 'polypeptide(L)'
;MNDALKEVLDICKTGKFKKLFVGDTENTLIQFFRYCFVGGLAFLVDFAVSYLLFRFAFGERKQFGWVANSLSFVAGLAVNYIISTFWIFKNSKVENKLVEFLSFAVIGVVGLLITIGITKLFELWLGDRTSLFQIIAKLVATAVSFLWNFFARKILLYSKKKEA
;
A
#
# COMPACT_ATOMS: atom_id res chain seq x y z
N MET A 1 27.88 -5.36 3.63
CA MET A 1 26.82 -4.95 2.68
C MET A 1 25.76 -6.01 2.77
N ASN A 2 24.52 -5.64 3.08
CA ASN A 2 23.44 -6.60 3.40
C ASN A 2 23.15 -7.48 2.17
N ASP A 3 22.98 -8.80 2.34
CA ASP A 3 22.80 -9.74 1.23
C ASP A 3 21.59 -9.40 0.36
N ALA A 4 20.54 -8.84 0.97
CA ALA A 4 19.38 -8.29 0.27
C ALA A 4 19.75 -7.19 -0.75
N LEU A 5 20.68 -6.32 -0.41
CA LEU A 5 21.14 -5.25 -1.30
C LEU A 5 22.02 -5.79 -2.43
N LYS A 6 22.86 -6.79 -2.12
CA LYS A 6 23.71 -7.45 -3.13
C LYS A 6 22.85 -8.12 -4.21
N GLU A 7 21.79 -8.82 -3.82
CA GLU A 7 20.88 -9.48 -4.75
C GLU A 7 20.19 -8.48 -5.69
N VAL A 8 19.69 -7.35 -5.15
CA VAL A 8 19.06 -6.29 -5.96
C VAL A 8 20.06 -5.66 -6.90
N LEU A 9 21.29 -5.38 -6.44
CA LEU A 9 22.36 -4.83 -7.30
C LEU A 9 22.77 -5.80 -8.41
N ASP A 10 22.81 -7.10 -8.14
CA ASP A 10 23.10 -8.13 -9.15
C ASP A 10 22.00 -8.18 -10.22
N ILE A 11 20.72 -8.10 -9.80
CA ILE A 11 19.59 -8.02 -10.73
C ILE A 11 19.71 -6.80 -11.65
N CYS A 12 20.05 -5.64 -11.08
CA CYS A 12 20.23 -4.40 -11.86
C CYS A 12 21.42 -4.49 -12.82
N LYS A 13 22.55 -5.05 -12.37
CA LYS A 13 23.77 -5.21 -13.21
C LYS A 13 23.59 -6.22 -14.32
N THR A 14 22.88 -7.33 -14.06
CA THR A 14 22.68 -8.42 -15.02
C THR A 14 21.47 -8.23 -15.93
N GLY A 15 20.66 -7.17 -15.70
CA GLY A 15 19.45 -6.90 -16.48
C GLY A 15 18.33 -7.92 -16.28
N LYS A 16 18.44 -8.79 -15.26
CA LYS A 16 17.46 -9.87 -14.99
C LYS A 16 16.25 -9.36 -14.23
N PHE A 17 15.65 -8.25 -14.66
CA PHE A 17 14.48 -7.61 -14.01
C PHE A 17 13.28 -8.54 -13.82
N LYS A 18 13.17 -9.61 -14.62
CA LYS A 18 12.13 -10.63 -14.43
C LYS A 18 12.15 -11.23 -13.02
N LYS A 19 13.31 -11.33 -12.37
CA LYS A 19 13.43 -11.82 -10.99
C LYS A 19 12.75 -10.91 -9.95
N LEU A 20 12.57 -9.61 -10.24
CA LEU A 20 11.82 -8.72 -9.37
C LEU A 20 10.33 -9.08 -9.31
N PHE A 21 9.78 -9.64 -10.37
CA PHE A 21 8.35 -9.94 -10.50
C PHE A 21 8.02 -11.43 -10.36
N VAL A 22 8.95 -12.33 -10.71
CA VAL A 22 8.69 -13.78 -10.77
C VAL A 22 9.49 -14.51 -9.71
N GLY A 23 8.85 -15.54 -9.12
CA GLY A 23 9.44 -16.39 -8.10
C GLY A 23 9.20 -15.91 -6.67
N ASP A 24 9.40 -16.82 -5.74
CA ASP A 24 9.29 -16.56 -4.32
C ASP A 24 10.55 -15.84 -3.83
N THR A 25 10.39 -14.89 -2.94
CA THR A 25 11.53 -14.17 -2.37
C THR A 25 11.26 -13.84 -0.90
N GLU A 26 12.27 -14.03 -0.07
CA GLU A 26 12.32 -13.53 1.31
C GLU A 26 13.03 -12.18 1.40
N ASN A 27 13.60 -11.71 0.30
CA ASN A 27 14.29 -10.42 0.22
C ASN A 27 13.31 -9.26 0.44
N THR A 28 13.48 -8.56 1.56
CA THR A 28 12.61 -7.47 1.99
C THR A 28 12.54 -6.32 0.97
N LEU A 29 13.64 -6.04 0.26
CA LEU A 29 13.68 -4.97 -0.75
C LEU A 29 12.86 -5.35 -1.99
N ILE A 30 12.95 -6.61 -2.44
CA ILE A 30 12.14 -7.11 -3.56
C ILE A 30 10.66 -7.15 -3.17
N GLN A 31 10.34 -7.60 -1.95
CA GLN A 31 8.98 -7.58 -1.42
C GLN A 31 8.44 -6.15 -1.34
N PHE A 32 9.25 -5.19 -0.89
CA PHE A 32 8.86 -3.79 -0.83
C PHE A 32 8.61 -3.21 -2.22
N PHE A 33 9.47 -3.52 -3.19
CA PHE A 33 9.26 -3.12 -4.59
C PHE A 33 7.95 -3.66 -5.16
N ARG A 34 7.67 -4.95 -4.96
CA ARG A 34 6.38 -5.57 -5.36
C ARG A 34 5.20 -4.90 -4.65
N TYR A 35 5.37 -4.58 -3.38
CA TYR A 35 4.34 -3.90 -2.59
C TYR A 35 4.01 -2.51 -3.14
N CYS A 36 5.01 -1.73 -3.55
CA CYS A 36 4.80 -0.45 -4.24
C CYS A 36 4.02 -0.63 -5.54
N PHE A 37 4.37 -1.64 -6.33
CA PHE A 37 3.67 -1.95 -7.57
C PHE A 37 2.20 -2.34 -7.33
N VAL A 38 1.94 -3.21 -6.36
CA VAL A 38 0.57 -3.63 -5.99
C VAL A 38 -0.24 -2.45 -5.45
N GLY A 39 0.38 -1.57 -4.66
CA GLY A 39 -0.27 -0.35 -4.19
C GLY A 39 -0.70 0.57 -5.34
N GLY A 40 0.15 0.71 -6.36
CA GLY A 40 -0.19 1.42 -7.59
C GLY A 40 -1.37 0.79 -8.34
N LEU A 41 -1.39 -0.54 -8.48
CA LEU A 41 -2.50 -1.26 -9.11
C LEU A 41 -3.80 -1.08 -8.32
N ALA A 42 -3.75 -1.19 -7.00
CA ALA A 42 -4.91 -0.98 -6.12
C ALA A 42 -5.49 0.42 -6.26
N PHE A 43 -4.61 1.43 -6.35
CA PHE A 43 -5.01 2.81 -6.63
C PHE A 43 -5.71 2.96 -7.99
N LEU A 44 -5.19 2.32 -9.04
CA LEU A 44 -5.83 2.34 -10.35
C LEU A 44 -7.22 1.69 -10.32
N VAL A 45 -7.38 0.59 -9.58
CA VAL A 45 -8.69 -0.06 -9.39
C VAL A 45 -9.65 0.85 -8.62
N ASP A 46 -9.22 1.45 -7.51
CA ASP A 46 -10.01 2.42 -6.75
C ASP A 46 -10.48 3.56 -7.67
N PHE A 47 -9.57 4.16 -8.41
CA PHE A 47 -9.89 5.23 -9.34
C PHE A 47 -10.87 4.80 -10.42
N ALA A 48 -10.65 3.64 -11.05
CA ALA A 48 -11.52 3.12 -12.10
C ALA A 48 -12.93 2.81 -11.57
N VAL A 49 -13.03 2.16 -10.41
CA VAL A 49 -14.33 1.86 -9.78
C VAL A 49 -15.05 3.14 -9.38
N SER A 50 -14.33 4.11 -8.79
CA SER A 50 -14.90 5.42 -8.47
C SER A 50 -15.46 6.11 -9.70
N TYR A 51 -14.68 6.18 -10.78
CA TYR A 51 -15.11 6.75 -12.05
C TYR A 51 -16.35 6.06 -12.62
N LEU A 52 -16.38 4.72 -12.62
CA LEU A 52 -17.52 3.96 -13.14
C LEU A 52 -18.79 4.17 -12.30
N LEU A 53 -18.66 4.21 -10.98
CA LEU A 53 -19.78 4.47 -10.08
C LEU A 53 -20.36 5.87 -10.28
N PHE A 54 -19.50 6.89 -10.42
CA PHE A 54 -19.95 8.24 -10.73
C PHE A 54 -20.60 8.32 -12.10
N ARG A 55 -20.04 7.65 -13.12
CA ARG A 55 -20.52 7.76 -14.50
C ARG A 55 -21.83 7.02 -14.73
N PHE A 56 -22.00 5.83 -14.14
CA PHE A 56 -23.09 4.92 -14.51
C PHE A 56 -24.11 4.68 -13.40
N ALA A 57 -23.73 4.69 -12.12
CA ALA A 57 -24.62 4.36 -11.02
C ALA A 57 -25.24 5.60 -10.35
N PHE A 58 -24.43 6.61 -10.07
CA PHE A 58 -24.87 7.76 -9.28
C PHE A 58 -25.07 9.04 -10.12
N GLY A 59 -24.54 9.07 -11.35
CA GLY A 59 -24.55 10.27 -12.18
C GLY A 59 -23.83 11.44 -11.46
N GLU A 60 -24.18 12.67 -11.79
CA GLU A 60 -23.60 13.87 -11.18
C GLU A 60 -24.16 14.20 -9.78
N ARG A 61 -24.84 13.28 -9.13
CA ARG A 61 -25.46 13.47 -7.81
C ARG A 61 -24.39 13.52 -6.72
N LYS A 62 -23.89 14.71 -6.42
CA LYS A 62 -22.83 14.97 -5.42
C LYS A 62 -23.11 14.36 -4.04
N GLN A 63 -24.40 14.20 -3.66
CA GLN A 63 -24.80 13.60 -2.38
C GLN A 63 -24.36 12.13 -2.21
N PHE A 64 -24.12 11.38 -3.29
CA PHE A 64 -23.63 9.99 -3.25
C PHE A 64 -22.12 9.86 -3.43
N GLY A 65 -21.39 10.97 -3.47
CA GLY A 65 -19.93 10.95 -3.63
C GLY A 65 -19.21 10.14 -2.57
N TRP A 66 -19.66 10.23 -1.32
CA TRP A 66 -19.07 9.46 -0.22
C TRP A 66 -19.31 7.96 -0.37
N VAL A 67 -20.48 7.53 -0.91
CA VAL A 67 -20.78 6.11 -1.17
C VAL A 67 -19.87 5.58 -2.27
N ALA A 68 -19.74 6.31 -3.39
CA ALA A 68 -18.87 5.92 -4.49
C ALA A 68 -17.41 5.76 -4.03
N ASN A 69 -16.90 6.74 -3.28
CA ASN A 69 -15.53 6.72 -2.76
C ASN A 69 -15.31 5.60 -1.73
N SER A 70 -16.31 5.28 -0.90
CA SER A 70 -16.19 4.18 0.06
C SER A 70 -16.17 2.82 -0.64
N LEU A 71 -17.03 2.63 -1.63
CA LEU A 71 -17.09 1.37 -2.39
C LEU A 71 -15.81 1.18 -3.23
N SER A 72 -15.33 2.23 -3.88
CA SER A 72 -14.10 2.15 -4.68
C SER A 72 -12.88 1.88 -3.80
N PHE A 73 -12.80 2.54 -2.63
CA PHE A 73 -11.74 2.27 -1.65
C PHE A 73 -11.74 0.82 -1.19
N VAL A 74 -12.91 0.24 -0.87
CA VAL A 74 -13.02 -1.17 -0.49
C VAL A 74 -12.57 -2.09 -1.63
N ALA A 75 -12.93 -1.78 -2.88
CA ALA A 75 -12.49 -2.54 -4.04
C ALA A 75 -10.96 -2.47 -4.22
N GLY A 76 -10.36 -1.29 -4.14
CA GLY A 76 -8.90 -1.10 -4.18
C GLY A 76 -8.20 -1.84 -3.04
N LEU A 77 -8.75 -1.75 -1.82
CA LEU A 77 -8.23 -2.46 -0.65
C LEU A 77 -8.28 -3.98 -0.83
N ALA A 78 -9.38 -4.52 -1.36
CA ALA A 78 -9.53 -5.95 -1.61
C ALA A 78 -8.50 -6.44 -2.65
N VAL A 79 -8.31 -5.71 -3.74
CA VAL A 79 -7.28 -6.03 -4.75
C VAL A 79 -5.88 -5.99 -4.13
N ASN A 80 -5.57 -4.95 -3.34
CA ASN A 80 -4.30 -4.86 -2.63
C ASN A 80 -4.08 -6.07 -1.70
N TYR A 81 -5.09 -6.44 -0.91
CA TYR A 81 -5.03 -7.60 -0.03
C TYR A 81 -4.78 -8.89 -0.80
N ILE A 82 -5.59 -9.17 -1.82
CA ILE A 82 -5.50 -10.40 -2.60
C ILE A 82 -4.09 -10.53 -3.22
N ILE A 83 -3.64 -9.52 -3.95
CA ILE A 83 -2.34 -9.60 -4.63
C ILE A 83 -1.20 -9.64 -3.61
N SER A 84 -1.26 -8.87 -2.53
CA SER A 84 -0.22 -8.88 -1.48
C SER A 84 -0.11 -10.26 -0.83
N THR A 85 -1.23 -10.91 -0.50
CA THR A 85 -1.26 -12.21 0.17
C THR A 85 -0.75 -13.33 -0.75
N PHE A 86 -1.13 -13.32 -2.03
CA PHE A 86 -0.76 -14.41 -2.94
C PHE A 86 0.60 -14.22 -3.62
N TRP A 87 1.05 -12.99 -3.79
CA TRP A 87 2.26 -12.73 -4.57
C TRP A 87 3.44 -12.21 -3.74
N ILE A 88 3.19 -11.41 -2.69
CA ILE A 88 4.27 -10.78 -1.94
C ILE A 88 4.65 -11.59 -0.71
N PHE A 89 3.67 -11.93 0.12
CA PHE A 89 3.90 -12.44 1.48
C PHE A 89 3.67 -13.94 1.65
N LYS A 90 2.86 -14.58 0.81
CA LYS A 90 2.54 -16.02 0.71
C LYS A 90 2.18 -16.79 2.00
N ASN A 91 2.78 -16.50 3.16
CA ASN A 91 2.57 -17.24 4.41
C ASN A 91 1.90 -16.33 5.44
N SER A 92 0.58 -16.47 5.60
CA SER A 92 -0.17 -15.77 6.64
C SER A 92 -0.04 -16.48 7.98
N LYS A 93 0.10 -15.70 9.05
CA LYS A 93 -0.01 -16.18 10.44
C LYS A 93 -1.46 -16.35 10.89
N VAL A 94 -2.38 -15.72 10.19
CA VAL A 94 -3.79 -15.67 10.54
C VAL A 94 -4.53 -16.72 9.72
N GLU A 95 -5.11 -17.71 10.39
CA GLU A 95 -5.83 -18.80 9.75
C GLU A 95 -7.17 -18.34 9.14
N ASN A 96 -7.88 -17.50 9.87
CA ASN A 96 -9.17 -16.98 9.41
C ASN A 96 -8.97 -15.81 8.41
N LYS A 97 -9.38 -16.02 7.15
CA LYS A 97 -9.21 -15.07 6.07
C LYS A 97 -9.97 -13.76 6.28
N LEU A 98 -11.10 -13.77 6.96
CA LEU A 98 -11.83 -12.56 7.30
C LEU A 98 -11.07 -11.72 8.34
N VAL A 99 -10.52 -12.36 9.37
CA VAL A 99 -9.70 -11.70 10.40
C VAL A 99 -8.42 -11.15 9.77
N GLU A 100 -7.80 -11.89 8.86
CA GLU A 100 -6.62 -11.45 8.10
C GLU A 100 -6.94 -10.18 7.29
N PHE A 101 -8.04 -10.19 6.52
CA PHE A 101 -8.49 -9.03 5.73
C PHE A 101 -8.81 -7.82 6.61
N LEU A 102 -9.55 -8.01 7.71
CA LEU A 102 -9.87 -6.92 8.63
C LEU A 102 -8.61 -6.33 9.29
N SER A 103 -7.67 -7.18 9.69
CA SER A 103 -6.39 -6.73 10.24
C SER A 103 -5.57 -5.95 9.19
N PHE A 104 -5.58 -6.42 7.95
CA PHE A 104 -4.95 -5.74 6.82
C PHE A 104 -5.58 -4.35 6.59
N ALA A 105 -6.91 -4.25 6.70
CA ALA A 105 -7.65 -2.98 6.58
C ALA A 105 -7.33 -2.03 7.74
N VAL A 106 -7.31 -2.52 8.99
CA VAL A 106 -6.97 -1.70 10.17
C VAL A 106 -5.56 -1.11 10.05
N ILE A 107 -4.58 -1.90 9.62
CA ILE A 107 -3.21 -1.40 9.37
C ILE A 107 -3.26 -0.28 8.31
N GLY A 108 -4.08 -0.43 7.26
CA GLY A 108 -4.29 0.60 6.24
C GLY A 108 -4.87 1.90 6.81
N VAL A 109 -5.87 1.79 7.70
CA VAL A 109 -6.47 2.94 8.39
C VAL A 109 -5.44 3.67 9.26
N VAL A 110 -4.61 2.94 10.01
CA VAL A 110 -3.51 3.54 10.77
C VAL A 110 -2.54 4.29 9.85
N GLY A 111 -2.20 3.71 8.70
CA GLY A 111 -1.39 4.40 7.68
C GLY A 111 -2.02 5.69 7.17
N LEU A 112 -3.34 5.71 6.98
CA LEU A 112 -4.09 6.92 6.63
C LEU A 112 -3.99 7.98 7.74
N LEU A 113 -4.16 7.59 9.00
CA LEU A 113 -4.02 8.50 10.14
C LEU A 113 -2.61 9.08 10.24
N ILE A 114 -1.58 8.29 9.96
CA ILE A 114 -0.18 8.75 9.88
C ILE A 114 -0.05 9.82 8.77
N THR A 115 -0.63 9.58 7.58
CA THR A 115 -0.61 10.54 6.48
C THR A 115 -1.26 11.87 6.89
N ILE A 116 -2.45 11.80 7.49
CA ILE A 116 -3.17 12.99 7.95
C ILE A 116 -2.36 13.74 9.02
N GLY A 117 -1.82 13.01 10.00
CA GLY A 117 -1.03 13.59 11.10
C GLY A 117 0.21 14.31 10.59
N ILE A 118 0.98 13.67 9.71
CA ILE A 118 2.19 14.27 9.12
C ILE A 118 1.83 15.51 8.29
N THR A 119 0.80 15.43 7.44
CA THR A 119 0.38 16.57 6.61
C THR A 119 -0.02 17.75 7.48
N LYS A 120 -0.83 17.51 8.52
CA LYS A 120 -1.21 18.57 9.47
C LYS A 120 -0.01 19.14 10.24
N LEU A 121 0.95 18.30 10.62
CA LEU A 121 2.15 18.76 11.29
C LEU A 121 2.96 19.71 10.41
N PHE A 122 3.08 19.38 9.11
CA PHE A 122 3.73 20.27 8.15
C PHE A 122 2.97 21.59 7.97
N GLU A 123 1.63 21.56 7.92
CA GLU A 123 0.80 22.77 7.86
C GLU A 123 1.03 23.68 9.07
N LEU A 124 1.07 23.11 10.28
CA LEU A 124 1.30 23.86 11.53
C LEU A 124 2.70 24.48 11.60
N TRP A 125 3.73 23.77 11.13
CA TRP A 125 5.12 24.20 11.25
C TRP A 125 5.54 25.19 10.15
N LEU A 126 5.05 25.03 8.95
CA LEU A 126 5.50 25.79 7.77
C LEU A 126 4.48 26.83 7.31
N GLY A 127 3.26 26.83 7.87
CA GLY A 127 2.17 27.69 7.45
C GLY A 127 1.70 27.37 6.03
N ASP A 128 0.76 28.18 5.56
CA ASP A 128 0.16 28.02 4.22
C ASP A 128 1.10 28.56 3.13
N ARG A 129 2.29 27.97 3.05
CA ARG A 129 3.32 28.35 2.07
C ARG A 129 3.12 27.53 0.80
N THR A 130 3.62 28.07 -0.29
CA THR A 130 3.57 27.62 -1.69
C THR A 130 3.14 26.18 -1.95
N SER A 131 2.42 25.93 -3.04
CA SER A 131 1.99 24.60 -3.54
C SER A 131 3.11 23.55 -3.53
N LEU A 132 4.38 23.96 -3.68
CA LEU A 132 5.53 23.07 -3.64
C LEU A 132 5.72 22.42 -2.24
N PHE A 133 5.55 23.20 -1.16
CA PHE A 133 5.66 22.65 0.21
C PHE A 133 4.54 21.67 0.52
N GLN A 134 3.33 21.93 0.06
CA GLN A 134 2.20 20.99 0.22
C GLN A 134 2.46 19.68 -0.52
N ILE A 135 3.04 19.74 -1.72
CA ILE A 135 3.44 18.55 -2.47
C ILE A 135 4.51 17.74 -1.70
N ILE A 136 5.54 18.41 -1.20
CA ILE A 136 6.62 17.75 -0.43
C ILE A 136 6.05 17.13 0.84
N ALA A 137 5.23 17.85 1.60
CA ALA A 137 4.57 17.32 2.80
C ALA A 137 3.75 16.05 2.49
N LYS A 138 2.99 16.08 1.40
CA LYS A 138 2.19 14.93 0.96
C LYS A 138 3.06 13.76 0.52
N LEU A 139 4.16 14.00 -0.20
CA LEU A 139 5.09 12.95 -0.61
C LEU A 139 5.76 12.29 0.60
N VAL A 140 6.23 13.08 1.58
CA VAL A 140 6.83 12.57 2.83
C VAL A 140 5.81 11.76 3.62
N ALA A 141 4.61 12.31 3.83
CA ALA A 141 3.54 11.63 4.55
C ALA A 141 3.16 10.30 3.90
N THR A 142 3.05 10.29 2.55
CA THR A 142 2.76 9.09 1.78
C THR A 142 3.89 8.06 1.90
N ALA A 143 5.14 8.46 1.80
CA ALA A 143 6.29 7.56 1.94
C ALA A 143 6.33 6.90 3.33
N VAL A 144 6.14 7.68 4.41
CA VAL A 144 6.11 7.16 5.78
C VAL A 144 4.94 6.20 5.98
N SER A 145 3.74 6.54 5.49
CA SER A 145 2.57 5.68 5.54
C SER A 145 2.77 4.38 4.75
N PHE A 146 3.44 4.45 3.60
CA PHE A 146 3.77 3.28 2.79
C PHE A 146 4.72 2.33 3.51
N LEU A 147 5.77 2.86 4.14
CA LEU A 147 6.70 2.08 4.96
C LEU A 147 5.98 1.44 6.15
N TRP A 148 5.15 2.21 6.87
CA TRP A 148 4.31 1.67 7.93
C TRP A 148 3.47 0.49 7.46
N ASN A 149 2.69 0.69 6.39
CA ASN A 149 1.80 -0.34 5.85
C ASN A 149 2.54 -1.61 5.46
N PHE A 150 3.70 -1.46 4.81
CA PHE A 150 4.53 -2.61 4.42
C PHE A 150 5.07 -3.37 5.63
N PHE A 151 5.76 -2.67 6.55
CA PHE A 151 6.39 -3.32 7.68
C PHE A 151 5.38 -3.87 8.69
N ALA A 152 4.31 -3.13 8.99
CA ALA A 152 3.26 -3.59 9.89
C ALA A 152 2.60 -4.87 9.34
N ARG A 153 2.22 -4.90 8.07
CA ARG A 153 1.66 -6.11 7.44
C ARG A 153 2.66 -7.26 7.45
N LYS A 154 3.91 -7.03 7.02
CA LYS A 154 4.95 -8.05 7.00
C LYS A 154 5.17 -8.67 8.38
N ILE A 155 5.29 -7.85 9.42
CA ILE A 155 5.62 -8.31 10.77
C ILE A 155 4.40 -8.93 11.47
N LEU A 156 3.24 -8.29 11.39
CA LEU A 156 2.05 -8.69 12.15
C LEU A 156 1.30 -9.84 11.48
N LEU A 157 1.19 -9.83 10.15
CA LEU A 157 0.34 -10.79 9.43
C LEU A 157 1.14 -11.92 8.77
N TYR A 158 2.36 -11.66 8.27
CA TYR A 158 3.05 -12.56 7.34
C TYR A 158 4.45 -13.03 7.77
N SER A 159 5.02 -12.56 8.86
CA SER A 159 6.33 -13.02 9.32
C SER A 159 6.23 -14.49 9.79
N LYS A 160 7.19 -15.35 9.42
CA LYS A 160 7.22 -16.76 9.85
C LYS A 160 7.00 -16.86 11.37
N LYS A 161 6.11 -17.76 11.80
CA LYS A 161 6.09 -18.23 13.20
C LYS A 161 7.51 -18.73 13.50
N LYS A 162 8.20 -18.17 14.49
CA LYS A 162 9.36 -18.84 15.07
C LYS A 162 8.84 -20.17 15.60
N GLU A 163 9.26 -21.27 15.01
CA GLU A 163 9.10 -22.58 15.64
C GLU A 163 9.84 -22.49 16.97
N ALA A 164 9.08 -22.66 18.06
CA ALA A 164 9.59 -22.72 19.41
C ALA A 164 10.15 -24.12 19.66
#